data_3f30b7fb4f665b2592d46ef3be8e13c0
#
_entry.id   3f30b7fb4f665b2592d46ef3be8e13c0
#
_cell.length_a   1.000
_cell.length_b   1.000
_cell.length_c   1.000
_cell.angle_alpha   90.00
_cell.angle_beta   90.00
_cell.angle_gamma   90.00
#
_symmetry.space_group_name_H-M   'P 1'
#
loop_
_entity.id
_entity.type
_entity.pdbx_description
1 polymer ?
#
loop_
_entity_poly.entity_id
_entity_poly.type
_entity_poly.pdbx_seq_one_letter_code
_entity_poly.pdbx_strand_id
1 'polypeptide(L)'
;PQLRSLLEDKNRETGKDRNAELNSKLTIEKDSVVKDDIKFNAYSPDKTYGANFAAFAPTTSVDEMSTPPLDYPIGVGDNIIVALWGGAEFQENYIVARDGAIFPSGLGKIYVQGLTFENARKVVYARFKSVVPASTNISVSLGQPRRINVNVVGEVNNPGPVTVSAFSNAFNVIYAAGGVSKFGNLRNI
;
A
#
# COMPACT_ATOMS: atom_id res chain seq x y z
N PRO A 1 -73.63 3.79 -3.50
CA PRO A 1 -72.88 4.26 -2.32
C PRO A 1 -72.10 3.12 -1.66
N GLN A 2 -72.62 1.88 -1.59
CA GLN A 2 -71.98 0.75 -0.92
C GLN A 2 -70.71 0.18 -1.59
N LEU A 3 -70.56 0.31 -2.91
CA LEU A 3 -69.38 -0.17 -3.61
C LEU A 3 -68.14 0.69 -3.39
N ARG A 4 -68.30 1.99 -3.06
CA ARG A 4 -67.19 2.90 -2.78
C ARG A 4 -66.55 2.65 -1.40
N SER A 5 -67.36 2.35 -0.40
CA SER A 5 -66.86 2.04 0.96
C SER A 5 -66.09 0.71 1.00
N LEU A 6 -66.52 -0.30 0.22
CA LEU A 6 -65.81 -1.58 0.13
C LEU A 6 -64.49 -1.48 -0.61
N LEU A 7 -64.35 -0.55 -1.56
CA LEU A 7 -63.07 -0.30 -2.25
C LEU A 7 -62.08 0.53 -1.41
N GLU A 8 -62.58 1.42 -0.57
CA GLU A 8 -61.76 2.20 0.36
C GLU A 8 -61.22 1.32 1.53
N ASP A 9 -62.05 0.40 2.03
CA ASP A 9 -61.60 -0.53 3.07
C ASP A 9 -60.59 -1.54 2.54
N LYS A 10 -60.75 -2.07 1.35
CA LYS A 10 -59.82 -2.98 0.71
C LYS A 10 -58.46 -2.30 0.39
N ASN A 11 -58.50 -1.02 0.06
CA ASN A 11 -57.28 -0.24 -0.20
C ASN A 11 -56.54 0.16 1.09
N ARG A 12 -57.24 0.28 2.22
CA ARG A 12 -56.66 0.52 3.53
C ARG A 12 -55.98 -0.73 4.11
N GLU A 13 -56.56 -1.92 3.95
CA GLU A 13 -55.94 -3.18 4.40
C GLU A 13 -54.69 -3.52 3.60
N THR A 14 -54.74 -3.41 2.24
CA THR A 14 -53.57 -3.68 1.40
C THR A 14 -52.44 -2.67 1.58
N GLY A 15 -52.71 -1.43 2.00
CA GLY A 15 -51.71 -0.43 2.34
C GLY A 15 -51.05 -0.67 3.69
N LYS A 16 -51.79 -1.18 4.66
CA LYS A 16 -51.31 -1.47 6.00
C LYS A 16 -50.38 -2.69 6.03
N ASP A 17 -50.76 -3.73 5.29
CA ASP A 17 -49.97 -4.96 5.17
C ASP A 17 -48.66 -4.74 4.42
N ARG A 18 -48.67 -3.96 3.33
CA ARG A 18 -47.44 -3.61 2.60
C ARG A 18 -46.47 -2.76 3.45
N ASN A 19 -46.99 -1.82 4.23
CA ASN A 19 -46.15 -1.01 5.09
C ASN A 19 -45.59 -1.81 6.28
N ALA A 20 -46.33 -2.77 6.82
CA ALA A 20 -45.85 -3.68 7.87
C ALA A 20 -44.75 -4.61 7.32
N GLU A 21 -44.93 -5.13 6.10
CA GLU A 21 -43.95 -5.99 5.44
C GLU A 21 -42.67 -5.23 5.03
N LEU A 22 -42.80 -3.98 4.53
CA LEU A 22 -41.67 -3.09 4.24
C LEU A 22 -40.89 -2.71 5.51
N ASN A 23 -41.59 -2.39 6.59
CA ASN A 23 -40.93 -2.06 7.86
C ASN A 23 -40.25 -3.28 8.50
N SER A 24 -40.83 -4.48 8.39
CA SER A 24 -40.17 -5.70 8.87
C SER A 24 -38.91 -6.04 8.06
N LYS A 25 -38.95 -5.88 6.73
CA LYS A 25 -37.74 -6.04 5.87
C LYS A 25 -36.67 -4.99 6.16
N LEU A 26 -37.06 -3.73 6.36
CA LEU A 26 -36.12 -2.64 6.72
C LEU A 26 -35.52 -2.83 8.12
N THR A 27 -36.26 -3.42 9.06
CA THR A 27 -35.76 -3.71 10.40
C THR A 27 -34.80 -4.90 10.39
N ILE A 28 -35.09 -5.94 9.58
CA ILE A 28 -34.21 -7.10 9.42
C ILE A 28 -32.91 -6.70 8.71
N GLU A 29 -32.99 -5.84 7.68
CA GLU A 29 -31.79 -5.34 6.98
C GLU A 29 -30.93 -4.44 7.87
N LYS A 30 -31.53 -3.59 8.71
CA LYS A 30 -30.78 -2.77 9.69
C LYS A 30 -30.13 -3.60 10.79
N ASP A 31 -30.80 -4.64 11.28
CA ASP A 31 -30.23 -5.51 12.31
C ASP A 31 -29.13 -6.43 11.76
N SER A 32 -29.17 -6.83 10.48
CA SER A 32 -28.12 -7.63 9.86
C SER A 32 -26.87 -6.79 9.51
N VAL A 33 -27.05 -5.55 9.04
CA VAL A 33 -25.94 -4.66 8.70
C VAL A 33 -25.21 -4.12 9.94
N VAL A 34 -25.90 -3.95 11.07
CA VAL A 34 -25.29 -3.43 12.31
C VAL A 34 -24.60 -4.51 13.13
N LYS A 35 -24.92 -5.80 12.92
CA LYS A 35 -24.32 -6.90 13.73
C LYS A 35 -23.02 -7.45 13.17
N ASP A 36 -22.71 -7.27 11.88
CA ASP A 36 -21.50 -7.83 11.31
C ASP A 36 -20.30 -6.85 11.30
N ASP A 37 -20.52 -5.53 11.43
CA ASP A 37 -19.44 -4.54 11.30
C ASP A 37 -18.82 -4.07 12.62
N ILE A 38 -19.32 -4.47 13.79
CA ILE A 38 -18.71 -4.14 15.08
C ILE A 38 -18.60 -5.39 15.95
N LYS A 39 -17.86 -6.38 15.48
CA LYS A 39 -17.19 -7.29 16.41
C LYS A 39 -15.95 -6.56 16.97
N PHE A 40 -16.16 -5.60 17.84
CA PHE A 40 -15.18 -5.34 18.87
C PHE A 40 -14.96 -6.68 19.57
N ASN A 41 -13.85 -7.35 19.24
CA ASN A 41 -13.44 -8.52 19.97
C ASN A 41 -13.39 -8.11 21.44
N ALA A 42 -14.37 -8.53 22.21
CA ALA A 42 -14.39 -8.31 23.63
C ALA A 42 -13.02 -8.73 24.17
N TYR A 43 -12.38 -7.86 24.95
CA TYR A 43 -11.12 -8.15 25.61
C TYR A 43 -11.19 -9.55 26.20
N SER A 44 -10.42 -10.45 25.62
CA SER A 44 -10.23 -11.80 26.12
C SER A 44 -8.87 -11.77 26.85
N PRO A 45 -8.83 -11.99 28.15
CA PRO A 45 -7.60 -11.96 28.93
C PRO A 45 -6.55 -12.96 28.44
N ASP A 46 -6.98 -13.99 27.69
CA ASP A 46 -6.11 -15.03 27.14
C ASP A 46 -5.47 -14.64 25.78
N LYS A 47 -5.80 -13.47 25.23
CA LYS A 47 -5.25 -13.02 23.95
C LYS A 47 -4.14 -12.01 24.17
N THR A 48 -2.98 -12.28 23.61
CA THR A 48 -1.86 -11.33 23.58
C THR A 48 -2.32 -10.02 22.90
N TYR A 49 -2.12 -8.89 23.59
CA TYR A 49 -2.44 -7.58 23.04
C TYR A 49 -1.68 -7.38 21.71
N GLY A 50 -2.41 -6.94 20.67
CA GLY A 50 -1.84 -6.74 19.34
C GLY A 50 -1.71 -8.01 18.49
N ALA A 51 -2.08 -9.21 18.96
CA ALA A 51 -2.02 -10.44 18.16
C ALA A 51 -2.82 -10.37 16.84
N ASN A 52 -3.88 -9.58 16.81
CA ASN A 52 -4.74 -9.42 15.63
C ASN A 52 -4.38 -8.19 14.78
N PHE A 53 -3.22 -7.59 14.95
CA PHE A 53 -2.86 -6.37 14.21
C PHE A 53 -2.94 -6.53 12.68
N ALA A 54 -2.65 -7.71 12.16
CA ALA A 54 -2.72 -8.01 10.73
C ALA A 54 -4.15 -8.28 10.21
N ALA A 55 -5.13 -8.53 11.08
CA ALA A 55 -6.52 -8.73 10.68
C ALA A 55 -7.18 -7.43 10.19
N PHE A 56 -6.62 -6.28 10.54
CA PHE A 56 -7.08 -4.94 10.13
C PHE A 56 -6.21 -4.36 9.01
N ALA A 57 -5.61 -5.21 8.19
CA ALA A 57 -4.75 -4.80 7.10
C ALA A 57 -5.48 -3.80 6.18
N PRO A 58 -5.04 -2.53 6.08
CA PRO A 58 -5.49 -1.70 4.99
C PRO A 58 -5.01 -2.34 3.68
N THR A 59 -5.90 -2.40 2.70
CA THR A 59 -5.63 -2.94 1.36
C THR A 59 -4.60 -2.12 0.57
N THR A 60 -4.16 -1.01 1.13
CA THR A 60 -3.20 -0.09 0.51
C THR A 60 -1.81 -0.38 1.04
N SER A 61 -0.86 -0.64 0.13
CA SER A 61 0.55 -0.80 0.47
C SER A 61 1.09 0.51 1.08
N VAL A 62 1.36 0.50 2.37
CA VAL A 62 1.89 1.65 3.13
C VAL A 62 3.26 2.10 2.59
N ASP A 63 3.93 1.23 1.84
CA ASP A 63 5.30 1.42 1.36
C ASP A 63 5.45 2.37 0.16
N GLU A 64 4.38 2.63 -0.59
CA GLU A 64 4.46 3.44 -1.82
C GLU A 64 4.66 4.94 -1.57
N MET A 65 4.39 5.42 -0.36
CA MET A 65 4.53 6.83 0.03
C MET A 65 5.71 7.10 0.96
N SER A 66 6.54 6.11 1.25
CA SER A 66 7.67 6.29 2.17
C SER A 66 8.80 7.05 1.48
N THR A 67 9.29 8.10 2.13
CA THR A 67 10.50 8.80 1.67
C THR A 67 11.69 7.87 1.78
N PRO A 68 12.46 7.67 0.68
CA PRO A 68 13.62 6.78 0.72
C PRO A 68 14.66 7.27 1.74
N PRO A 69 15.21 6.39 2.57
CA PRO A 69 16.31 6.75 3.44
C PRO A 69 17.56 7.10 2.63
N LEU A 70 18.34 8.07 3.09
CA LEU A 70 19.54 8.56 2.39
C LEU A 70 20.64 7.49 2.27
N ASP A 71 20.68 6.55 3.20
CA ASP A 71 21.58 5.40 3.25
C ASP A 71 21.10 4.18 2.47
N TYR A 72 19.94 4.28 1.81
CA TYR A 72 19.36 3.19 1.01
C TYR A 72 20.35 2.72 -0.08
N PRO A 73 20.73 1.42 -0.10
CA PRO A 73 21.62 0.87 -1.12
C PRO A 73 20.85 0.63 -2.43
N ILE A 74 21.25 1.37 -3.46
CA ILE A 74 20.65 1.22 -4.79
C ILE A 74 20.97 -0.16 -5.36
N GLY A 75 19.97 -0.80 -5.95
CA GLY A 75 20.08 -2.09 -6.61
C GLY A 75 19.44 -2.12 -7.97
N VAL A 76 19.62 -3.25 -8.64
CA VAL A 76 19.02 -3.53 -9.94
C VAL A 76 17.49 -3.48 -9.82
N GLY A 77 16.83 -2.77 -10.73
CA GLY A 77 15.39 -2.60 -10.76
C GLY A 77 14.86 -1.37 -10.01
N ASP A 78 15.72 -0.65 -9.26
CA ASP A 78 15.32 0.63 -8.67
C ASP A 78 15.12 1.69 -9.75
N ASN A 79 14.22 2.63 -9.50
CA ASN A 79 13.89 3.71 -10.41
C ASN A 79 14.49 5.04 -9.89
N ILE A 80 15.33 5.68 -10.71
CA ILE A 80 15.93 6.99 -10.42
C ILE A 80 15.26 8.02 -11.34
N ILE A 81 14.67 9.04 -10.74
CA ILE A 81 14.02 10.14 -11.43
C ILE A 81 14.99 11.31 -11.48
N VAL A 82 15.27 11.81 -12.68
CA VAL A 82 16.05 13.02 -12.90
C VAL A 82 15.15 14.08 -13.47
N ALA A 83 15.03 15.21 -12.78
CA ALA A 83 14.27 16.37 -13.23
C ALA A 83 15.21 17.58 -13.39
N LEU A 84 15.11 18.25 -14.52
CA LEU A 84 15.82 19.46 -14.86
C LEU A 84 14.82 20.59 -15.06
N TRP A 85 15.14 21.82 -14.63
CA TRP A 85 14.31 22.99 -14.88
C TRP A 85 15.15 24.28 -14.94
N GLY A 86 14.61 25.30 -15.58
CA GLY A 86 15.28 26.56 -15.84
C GLY A 86 15.83 26.67 -17.23
N GLY A 87 17.15 26.49 -17.42
CA GLY A 87 17.80 26.59 -18.74
C GLY A 87 17.50 25.41 -19.69
N ALA A 88 17.07 24.28 -19.15
CA ALA A 88 16.53 23.13 -19.88
C ALA A 88 15.40 22.54 -19.03
N GLU A 89 14.33 22.07 -19.67
CA GLU A 89 13.22 21.43 -18.99
C GLU A 89 13.12 19.97 -19.45
N PHE A 90 13.21 19.05 -18.47
CA PHE A 90 13.29 17.63 -18.76
C PHE A 90 13.01 16.84 -17.49
N GLN A 91 12.23 15.77 -17.60
CA GLN A 91 12.05 14.80 -16.53
C GLN A 91 12.01 13.40 -17.12
N GLU A 92 12.86 12.53 -16.64
CA GLU A 92 12.90 11.14 -17.09
C GLU A 92 13.17 10.17 -15.93
N ASN A 93 12.66 8.95 -16.09
CA ASN A 93 12.81 7.85 -15.16
C ASN A 93 13.79 6.84 -15.71
N TYR A 94 14.83 6.56 -14.93
CA TYR A 94 15.88 5.60 -15.29
C TYR A 94 15.80 4.39 -14.37
N ILE A 95 15.55 3.22 -14.95
CA ILE A 95 15.59 1.95 -14.20
C ILE A 95 17.02 1.46 -14.20
N VAL A 96 17.52 1.09 -13.01
CA VAL A 96 18.85 0.48 -12.87
C VAL A 96 18.85 -0.90 -13.53
N ALA A 97 19.63 -0.99 -14.60
CA ALA A 97 19.74 -2.21 -15.40
C ALA A 97 20.50 -3.34 -14.66
N ARG A 98 20.50 -4.54 -15.23
CA ARG A 98 21.14 -5.71 -14.60
C ARG A 98 22.65 -5.57 -14.41
N ASP A 99 23.29 -4.70 -15.18
CA ASP A 99 24.72 -4.38 -15.04
C ASP A 99 25.00 -3.30 -13.97
N GLY A 100 23.98 -2.88 -13.23
CA GLY A 100 24.09 -1.93 -12.14
C GLY A 100 24.21 -0.47 -12.57
N ALA A 101 23.87 -0.15 -13.82
CA ALA A 101 23.96 1.19 -14.35
C ALA A 101 22.62 1.72 -14.85
N ILE A 102 22.54 3.04 -14.98
CA ILE A 102 21.50 3.76 -15.75
C ILE A 102 22.09 4.28 -17.05
N PHE A 103 21.23 4.50 -18.05
CA PHE A 103 21.63 4.90 -19.40
C PHE A 103 20.95 6.21 -19.83
N PRO A 104 21.32 7.36 -19.27
CA PRO A 104 20.80 8.64 -19.75
C PRO A 104 21.25 8.95 -21.16
N SER A 105 20.34 9.44 -22.00
CA SER A 105 20.64 9.85 -23.38
C SER A 105 21.73 10.93 -23.39
N GLY A 106 22.76 10.72 -24.21
CA GLY A 106 23.87 11.68 -24.36
C GLY A 106 24.93 11.67 -23.26
N LEU A 107 24.73 10.97 -22.16
CA LEU A 107 25.64 10.91 -20.98
C LEU A 107 26.38 9.58 -20.88
N GLY A 108 25.94 8.58 -21.63
CA GLY A 108 26.47 7.23 -21.55
C GLY A 108 26.09 6.52 -20.25
N LYS A 109 26.85 5.50 -19.91
CA LYS A 109 26.58 4.63 -18.79
C LYS A 109 27.02 5.24 -17.45
N ILE A 110 26.14 5.26 -16.45
CA ILE A 110 26.45 5.71 -15.09
C ILE A 110 26.17 4.54 -14.12
N TYR A 111 27.24 4.05 -13.48
CA TYR A 111 27.15 2.98 -12.48
C TYR A 111 26.65 3.52 -11.16
N VAL A 112 25.59 2.92 -10.63
CA VAL A 112 24.92 3.36 -9.38
C VAL A 112 24.68 2.22 -8.39
N GLN A 113 24.76 0.97 -8.84
CA GLN A 113 24.54 -0.20 -7.98
C GLN A 113 25.54 -0.25 -6.83
N GLY A 114 25.03 -0.56 -5.62
CA GLY A 114 25.84 -0.68 -4.40
C GLY A 114 26.23 0.67 -3.77
N LEU A 115 25.95 1.78 -4.43
CA LEU A 115 26.05 3.10 -3.83
C LEU A 115 24.85 3.35 -2.93
N THR A 116 25.04 4.12 -1.86
CA THR A 116 23.90 4.70 -1.13
C THR A 116 23.19 5.71 -2.02
N PHE A 117 21.90 5.92 -1.78
CA PHE A 117 21.12 6.89 -2.56
C PHE A 117 21.77 8.28 -2.55
N GLU A 118 22.33 8.70 -1.42
CA GLU A 118 23.04 9.97 -1.32
C GLU A 118 24.27 10.03 -2.26
N ASN A 119 25.09 8.99 -2.31
CA ASN A 119 26.27 8.94 -3.16
C ASN A 119 25.89 8.83 -4.65
N ALA A 120 24.90 8.00 -4.97
CA ALA A 120 24.41 7.90 -6.35
C ALA A 120 23.82 9.22 -6.84
N ARG A 121 23.09 9.94 -5.99
CA ARG A 121 22.59 11.29 -6.29
C ARG A 121 23.73 12.24 -6.64
N LYS A 122 24.84 12.24 -5.89
CA LYS A 122 26.02 13.07 -6.17
C LYS A 122 26.65 12.70 -7.53
N VAL A 123 26.80 11.40 -7.83
CA VAL A 123 27.38 10.92 -9.10
C VAL A 123 26.49 11.30 -10.28
N VAL A 124 25.20 11.04 -10.20
CA VAL A 124 24.25 11.39 -11.26
C VAL A 124 24.19 12.90 -11.46
N TYR A 125 24.09 13.67 -10.35
CA TYR A 125 24.11 15.14 -10.41
C TYR A 125 25.36 15.66 -11.12
N ALA A 126 26.54 15.19 -10.78
CA ALA A 126 27.80 15.63 -11.37
C ALA A 126 27.87 15.33 -12.88
N ARG A 127 27.36 14.17 -13.30
CA ARG A 127 27.30 13.79 -14.72
C ARG A 127 26.35 14.69 -15.51
N PHE A 128 25.15 14.93 -15.01
CA PHE A 128 24.19 15.82 -15.68
C PHE A 128 24.73 17.26 -15.70
N LYS A 129 25.34 17.74 -14.61
CA LYS A 129 25.91 19.09 -14.53
C LYS A 129 27.00 19.37 -15.58
N SER A 130 27.70 18.34 -16.06
CA SER A 130 28.74 18.50 -17.08
C SER A 130 28.18 18.75 -18.48
N VAL A 131 26.90 18.53 -18.75
CA VAL A 131 26.29 18.58 -20.09
C VAL A 131 25.21 19.66 -20.20
N VAL A 132 24.60 20.04 -19.07
CA VAL A 132 23.51 21.03 -19.05
C VAL A 132 24.05 22.46 -18.80
N PRO A 133 23.36 23.49 -19.31
CA PRO A 133 23.72 24.88 -19.03
C PRO A 133 23.81 25.22 -17.53
N ALA A 134 24.68 26.18 -17.20
CA ALA A 134 24.89 26.58 -15.80
C ALA A 134 23.60 27.08 -15.10
N SER A 135 22.65 27.62 -15.87
CA SER A 135 21.35 28.12 -15.41
C SER A 135 20.32 27.02 -15.12
N THR A 136 20.68 25.74 -15.36
CA THR A 136 19.76 24.61 -15.15
C THR A 136 19.89 24.08 -13.72
N ASN A 137 18.75 23.93 -13.06
CA ASN A 137 18.63 23.24 -11.80
C ASN A 137 18.41 21.74 -12.05
N ILE A 138 19.02 20.90 -11.21
CA ILE A 138 18.97 19.45 -11.32
C ILE A 138 18.45 18.89 -10.00
N SER A 139 17.41 18.05 -10.07
CA SER A 139 16.96 17.23 -8.96
C SER A 139 17.11 15.76 -9.33
N VAL A 140 17.63 14.99 -8.40
CA VAL A 140 17.71 13.54 -8.49
C VAL A 140 16.97 12.96 -7.31
N SER A 141 15.94 12.20 -7.59
CA SER A 141 15.10 11.53 -6.59
C SER A 141 15.00 10.04 -6.89
N LEU A 142 14.71 9.25 -5.88
CA LEU A 142 14.36 7.85 -6.05
C LEU A 142 12.87 7.78 -6.31
N GLY A 143 12.48 7.07 -7.35
CA GLY A 143 11.10 6.80 -7.67
C GLY A 143 10.61 5.53 -6.97
N GLN A 144 9.87 4.70 -7.71
CA GLN A 144 9.37 3.46 -7.17
C GLN A 144 10.53 2.49 -6.85
N PRO A 145 10.61 1.98 -5.61
CA PRO A 145 11.64 1.01 -5.24
C PRO A 145 11.39 -0.34 -5.90
N ARG A 146 12.43 -1.12 -6.07
CA ARG A 146 12.32 -2.50 -6.55
C ARG A 146 11.47 -3.34 -5.59
N ARG A 147 10.81 -4.36 -6.13
CA ARG A 147 10.15 -5.39 -5.32
C ARG A 147 11.12 -6.53 -5.02
N ILE A 148 11.07 -7.01 -3.79
CA ILE A 148 11.89 -8.13 -3.32
C ILE A 148 10.99 -9.26 -2.82
N ASN A 149 11.43 -10.50 -2.99
CA ASN A 149 10.76 -11.66 -2.44
C ASN A 149 11.48 -12.07 -1.15
N VAL A 150 10.73 -12.11 -0.06
CA VAL A 150 11.22 -12.53 1.25
C VAL A 150 10.51 -13.83 1.63
N ASN A 151 11.28 -14.85 1.98
CA ASN A 151 10.71 -16.10 2.49
C ASN A 151 10.40 -15.95 3.98
N VAL A 152 9.14 -16.03 4.33
CA VAL A 152 8.68 -16.00 5.72
C VAL A 152 8.44 -17.41 6.20
N VAL A 153 9.12 -17.80 7.27
CA VAL A 153 9.06 -19.13 7.86
C VAL A 153 8.78 -19.04 9.37
N GLY A 154 8.25 -20.10 9.94
CA GLY A 154 7.91 -20.17 11.37
C GLY A 154 6.43 -19.97 11.63
N GLU A 155 6.10 -19.52 12.84
CA GLU A 155 4.73 -19.43 13.36
C GLU A 155 4.01 -18.15 12.89
N VAL A 156 3.81 -18.04 11.57
CA VAL A 156 3.01 -17.00 10.92
C VAL A 156 1.74 -17.61 10.30
N ASN A 157 0.74 -16.78 10.03
CA ASN A 157 -0.53 -17.27 9.47
C ASN A 157 -0.38 -17.80 8.04
N ASN A 158 0.44 -17.14 7.21
CA ASN A 158 0.70 -17.54 5.82
C ASN A 158 2.21 -17.64 5.60
N PRO A 159 2.86 -18.77 5.96
CA PRO A 159 4.27 -18.99 5.67
C PRO A 159 4.51 -19.17 4.17
N GLY A 160 5.64 -18.65 3.68
CA GLY A 160 6.00 -18.75 2.27
C GLY A 160 6.67 -17.49 1.71
N PRO A 161 6.82 -17.41 0.39
CA PRO A 161 7.37 -16.22 -0.26
C PRO A 161 6.35 -15.07 -0.26
N VAL A 162 6.79 -13.92 0.23
CA VAL A 162 6.02 -12.68 0.24
C VAL A 162 6.76 -11.63 -0.57
N THR A 163 6.07 -10.98 -1.51
CA THR A 163 6.63 -9.91 -2.32
C THR A 163 6.34 -8.56 -1.67
N VAL A 164 7.40 -7.87 -1.29
CA VAL A 164 7.33 -6.54 -0.64
C VAL A 164 8.22 -5.53 -1.34
N SER A 165 8.05 -4.26 -1.02
CA SER A 165 8.96 -3.20 -1.45
C SER A 165 10.33 -3.35 -0.78
N ALA A 166 11.40 -2.94 -1.45
CA ALA A 166 12.73 -2.89 -0.86
C ALA A 166 12.86 -1.89 0.31
N PHE A 167 11.86 -1.02 0.51
CA PHE A 167 11.78 -0.13 1.68
C PHE A 167 11.05 -0.76 2.86
N SER A 168 10.48 -1.95 2.68
CA SER A 168 9.74 -2.62 3.73
C SER A 168 10.66 -3.05 4.86
N ASN A 169 10.21 -2.86 6.08
CA ASN A 169 10.84 -3.39 7.27
C ASN A 169 10.29 -4.79 7.62
N ALA A 170 10.91 -5.46 8.60
CA ALA A 170 10.49 -6.79 9.04
C ALA A 170 9.01 -6.84 9.48
N PHE A 171 8.52 -5.76 10.10
CA PHE A 171 7.12 -5.69 10.51
C PHE A 171 6.15 -5.72 9.32
N ASN A 172 6.47 -4.99 8.23
CA ASN A 172 5.67 -4.99 7.00
C ASN A 172 5.63 -6.38 6.36
N VAL A 173 6.75 -7.12 6.41
CA VAL A 173 6.82 -8.50 5.90
C VAL A 173 5.92 -9.43 6.70
N ILE A 174 5.97 -9.36 8.04
CA ILE A 174 5.10 -10.16 8.92
C ILE A 174 3.63 -9.81 8.69
N TYR A 175 3.35 -8.53 8.52
CA TYR A 175 2.01 -8.04 8.22
C TYR A 175 1.49 -8.60 6.89
N ALA A 176 2.31 -8.58 5.84
CA ALA A 176 1.97 -9.14 4.54
C ALA A 176 1.81 -10.68 4.57
N ALA A 177 2.46 -11.36 5.53
CA ALA A 177 2.26 -12.78 5.83
C ALA A 177 0.99 -13.07 6.67
N GLY A 178 0.14 -12.05 6.91
CA GLY A 178 -1.08 -12.21 7.71
C GLY A 178 -0.87 -12.17 9.21
N GLY A 179 0.31 -11.76 9.68
CA GLY A 179 0.66 -11.70 11.09
C GLY A 179 1.18 -13.01 11.67
N VAL A 180 1.49 -12.96 12.96
CA VAL A 180 1.97 -14.12 13.72
C VAL A 180 0.78 -15.03 14.09
N SER A 181 0.97 -16.34 14.02
CA SER A 181 -0.03 -17.32 14.40
C SER A 181 -0.31 -17.25 15.90
N LYS A 182 -1.41 -17.88 16.33
CA LYS A 182 -1.76 -17.97 17.78
C LYS A 182 -0.72 -18.71 18.62
N PHE A 183 0.19 -19.46 17.99
CA PHE A 183 1.26 -20.20 18.66
C PHE A 183 2.59 -19.47 18.59
N GLY A 184 2.68 -18.38 17.82
CA GLY A 184 3.88 -17.62 17.60
C GLY A 184 4.20 -16.64 18.74
N ASN A 185 5.47 -16.31 18.87
CA ASN A 185 5.96 -15.38 19.88
C ASN A 185 6.43 -14.08 19.21
N LEU A 186 5.72 -12.97 19.47
CA LEU A 186 6.07 -11.63 18.93
C LEU A 186 7.37 -11.03 19.47
N ARG A 187 7.96 -11.61 20.52
CA ARG A 187 9.21 -11.11 21.12
C ARG A 187 10.46 -11.74 20.54
N ASN A 188 10.29 -12.79 19.76
CA ASN A 188 11.40 -13.55 19.18
C ASN A 188 11.15 -13.74 17.69
N ILE A 189 11.40 -12.67 16.92
CA ILE A 189 11.26 -12.61 15.47
C ILE A 189 12.63 -12.44 14.84
#